data_f76f84cc7d568b156150dee91b98e10c
#
_entry.id   f76f84cc7d568b156150dee91b98e10c
#
_cell.length_a   1.000
_cell.length_b   1.000
_cell.length_c   1.000
_cell.angle_alpha   90.00
_cell.angle_beta   90.00
_cell.angle_gamma   90.00
#
_symmetry.space_group_name_H-M   'P 1'
#
loop_
_entity.id
_entity.type
_entity.pdbx_description
1 polymer ?
#
loop_
_entity_poly.entity_id
_entity_poly.type
_entity_poly.pdbx_seq_one_letter_code
_entity_poly.pdbx_strand_id
1 'polypeptide(L)'
;MFVQTFILVSINHMSNTKDIAIVNGARTPMGRYCGKLRDFTAMELGAVAAKEAMQRSGVEPAEIDHCIIGNAQQTSGDSIYGARHVALKAGVPMATPALTVNRLCGSGMQSVVTAAQMIQLGESTIALAGGME
;
A
#
# COMPACT_ATOMS: atom_id res chain seq x y z
N MET A 1 -9.55 3.76 13.46
CA MET A 1 -8.52 3.89 12.41
C MET A 1 -7.85 2.55 12.22
N PHE A 2 -7.69 2.15 10.99
CA PHE A 2 -7.21 0.82 10.64
C PHE A 2 -6.45 0.93 9.31
N VAL A 3 -5.26 0.36 9.27
CA VAL A 3 -4.41 0.38 8.09
C VAL A 3 -3.91 -1.03 7.80
N GLN A 4 -4.05 -1.46 6.56
CA GLN A 4 -3.57 -2.74 6.09
C GLN A 4 -2.81 -2.57 4.77
N THR A 5 -1.67 -3.23 4.66
CA THR A 5 -0.81 -3.14 3.49
C THR A 5 -0.33 -4.53 3.07
N PHE A 6 -0.22 -4.76 1.77
CA PHE A 6 0.22 -6.00 1.14
C PHE A 6 1.33 -5.74 0.13
N ILE A 7 2.17 -6.74 -0.08
CA ILE A 7 3.14 -6.79 -1.17
C ILE A 7 2.62 -7.76 -2.24
N LEU A 8 2.49 -7.27 -3.46
CA LEU A 8 2.12 -8.04 -4.64
C LEU A 8 3.32 -8.16 -5.56
N VAL A 9 3.55 -9.36 -6.09
CA VAL A 9 4.62 -9.63 -7.04
C VAL A 9 4.11 -10.35 -8.28
N SER A 10 4.76 -10.12 -9.41
CA SER A 10 4.59 -10.91 -10.62
C SER A 10 5.34 -12.23 -10.50
N ILE A 11 4.67 -13.33 -10.80
CA ILE A 11 5.29 -14.64 -10.94
C ILE A 11 5.27 -15.01 -12.42
N ASN A 12 6.45 -15.18 -13.01
CA ASN A 12 6.55 -15.60 -14.40
C ASN A 12 6.30 -17.10 -14.52
N HIS A 13 5.20 -17.48 -15.12
CA HIS A 13 4.94 -18.83 -15.58
C HIS A 13 5.16 -18.94 -17.09
N MET A 14 5.43 -20.16 -17.60
CA MET A 14 5.58 -20.45 -19.02
C MET A 14 4.26 -20.30 -19.82
N SER A 15 3.18 -19.88 -19.19
CA SER A 15 1.90 -19.54 -19.83
C SER A 15 1.83 -18.03 -20.12
N ASN A 16 1.03 -17.66 -21.12
CA ASN A 16 0.88 -16.27 -21.59
C ASN A 16 0.17 -15.33 -20.58
N THR A 17 -0.11 -15.79 -19.36
CA THR A 17 -0.72 -15.03 -18.27
C THR A 17 0.29 -14.91 -17.12
N LYS A 18 0.50 -13.69 -16.63
CA LYS A 18 1.31 -13.46 -15.41
C LYS A 18 0.47 -13.85 -14.20
N ASP A 19 0.94 -14.81 -13.42
CA ASP A 19 0.39 -15.05 -12.10
C ASP A 19 0.82 -13.96 -11.14
N ILE A 20 -0.08 -13.55 -10.27
CA ILE A 20 0.16 -12.50 -9.29
C ILE A 20 0.00 -13.11 -7.91
N ALA A 21 1.01 -12.95 -7.06
CA ALA A 21 0.95 -13.40 -5.69
C ALA A 21 0.91 -12.21 -4.71
N ILE A 22 0.09 -12.33 -3.68
CA ILE A 22 0.21 -11.54 -2.46
C ILE A 22 1.21 -12.27 -1.58
N VAL A 23 2.41 -11.72 -1.47
CA VAL A 23 3.52 -12.40 -0.76
C VAL A 23 3.36 -12.29 0.74
N ASN A 24 3.03 -11.13 1.23
CA ASN A 24 2.82 -10.89 2.66
C ASN A 24 2.01 -9.60 2.87
N GLY A 25 1.66 -9.35 4.14
CA GLY A 25 0.95 -8.15 4.53
C GLY A 25 1.08 -7.86 6.02
N ALA A 26 0.76 -6.64 6.39
CA ALA A 26 0.71 -6.22 7.78
C ALA A 26 -0.43 -5.24 8.01
N ARG A 27 -0.87 -5.15 9.23
CA ARG A 27 -1.95 -4.30 9.68
C ARG A 27 -1.64 -3.69 11.04
N THR A 28 -1.96 -2.43 11.23
CA THR A 28 -1.96 -1.82 12.56
C THR A 28 -3.10 -2.37 13.43
N PRO A 29 -2.99 -2.30 14.76
CA PRO A 29 -4.12 -2.62 15.63
C PRO A 29 -5.30 -1.67 15.36
N MET A 30 -6.52 -2.11 15.62
CA MET A 30 -7.70 -1.25 15.65
C MET A 30 -7.68 -0.45 16.97
N GLY A 31 -7.60 0.87 16.85
CA GLY A 31 -7.65 1.76 18.00
C GLY A 31 -9.09 2.06 18.43
N ARG A 32 -9.27 2.37 19.72
CA ARG A 32 -10.52 2.98 20.20
C ARG A 32 -10.57 4.44 19.74
N TYR A 33 -11.77 4.98 19.57
CA TYR A 33 -11.97 6.41 19.36
C TYR A 33 -11.29 7.23 20.48
N CYS A 34 -10.53 8.23 20.09
CA CYS A 34 -9.66 9.02 20.98
C CYS A 34 -8.69 8.19 21.84
N GLY A 35 -8.36 6.97 21.42
CA GLY A 35 -7.46 6.06 22.13
C GLY A 35 -5.98 6.28 21.78
N LYS A 36 -5.18 5.24 21.96
CA LYS A 36 -3.69 5.31 21.83
C LYS A 36 -3.19 5.72 20.44
N LEU A 37 -4.02 5.57 19.39
CA LEU A 37 -3.64 5.94 18.01
C LEU A 37 -4.11 7.35 17.60
N ARG A 38 -4.72 8.12 18.51
CA ARG A 38 -5.32 9.44 18.20
C ARG A 38 -4.33 10.47 17.67
N ASP A 39 -3.07 10.36 18.07
CA ASP A 39 -2.02 11.35 17.75
C ASP A 39 -1.28 11.00 16.45
N PHE A 40 -1.66 9.89 15.78
CA PHE A 40 -1.10 9.45 14.51
C PHE A 40 -2.02 9.82 13.34
N THR A 41 -1.44 10.27 12.26
CA THR A 41 -2.12 10.40 10.97
C THR A 41 -2.31 9.03 10.31
N ALA A 42 -3.28 8.92 9.40
CA ALA A 42 -3.47 7.71 8.61
C ALA A 42 -2.20 7.32 7.83
N MET A 43 -1.47 8.32 7.30
CA MET A 43 -0.23 8.12 6.56
C MET A 43 0.91 7.58 7.42
N GLU A 44 1.03 8.03 8.66
CA GLU A 44 2.04 7.50 9.60
C GLU A 44 1.77 6.05 9.94
N LEU A 45 0.51 5.71 10.23
CA LEU A 45 0.10 4.32 10.45
C LEU A 45 0.27 3.48 9.18
N GLY A 46 -0.02 4.06 8.00
CA GLY A 46 0.22 3.44 6.70
C GLY A 46 1.68 3.06 6.49
N ALA A 47 2.58 3.98 6.82
CA ALA A 47 4.01 3.75 6.72
C ALA A 47 4.52 2.65 7.67
N VAL A 48 3.98 2.58 8.89
CA VAL A 48 4.29 1.49 9.84
C VAL A 48 3.89 0.14 9.28
N ALA A 49 2.66 0.02 8.77
CA ALA A 49 2.18 -1.23 8.16
C ALA A 49 2.96 -1.59 6.89
N ALA A 50 3.33 -0.59 6.06
CA ALA A 50 4.11 -0.81 4.85
C ALA A 50 5.52 -1.33 5.15
N LYS A 51 6.22 -0.73 6.11
CA LYS A 51 7.55 -1.22 6.57
C LYS A 51 7.49 -2.65 7.03
N GLU A 52 6.53 -2.98 7.86
CA GLU A 52 6.36 -4.34 8.39
C GLU A 52 6.01 -5.33 7.27
N ALA A 53 5.16 -4.95 6.31
CA ALA A 53 4.82 -5.80 5.17
C ALA A 53 6.05 -6.10 4.29
N MET A 54 6.87 -5.11 3.99
CA MET A 54 8.14 -5.28 3.26
C MET A 54 9.09 -6.18 4.05
N GLN A 55 9.30 -5.93 5.33
CA GLN A 55 10.17 -6.75 6.17
C GLN A 55 9.73 -8.21 6.20
N ARG A 56 8.45 -8.50 6.37
CA ARG A 56 7.90 -9.87 6.37
C ARG A 56 8.00 -10.57 5.03
N SER A 57 7.91 -9.83 3.95
CA SER A 57 8.01 -10.38 2.59
C SER A 57 9.46 -10.60 2.14
N GLY A 58 10.43 -10.02 2.84
CA GLY A 58 11.83 -9.99 2.41
C GLY A 58 12.07 -9.11 1.18
N VAL A 59 11.12 -8.22 0.85
CA VAL A 59 11.24 -7.28 -0.26
C VAL A 59 11.85 -5.98 0.24
N GLU A 60 12.96 -5.57 -0.37
CA GLU A 60 13.59 -4.31 -0.03
C GLU A 60 12.79 -3.11 -0.56
N PRO A 61 12.74 -1.99 0.14
CA PRO A 61 12.02 -0.81 -0.31
C PRO A 61 12.41 -0.34 -1.71
N ALA A 62 13.67 -0.55 -2.12
CA ALA A 62 14.18 -0.19 -3.44
C ALA A 62 13.63 -1.05 -4.58
N GLU A 63 13.07 -2.21 -4.28
CA GLU A 63 12.46 -3.12 -5.26
C GLU A 63 11.00 -2.75 -5.57
N ILE A 64 10.37 -1.91 -4.73
CA ILE A 64 9.00 -1.44 -4.96
C ILE A 64 9.00 -0.47 -6.14
N ASP A 65 8.33 -0.84 -7.21
CA ASP A 65 8.23 -0.03 -8.42
C ASP A 65 6.90 0.72 -8.55
N HIS A 66 5.91 0.41 -7.70
CA HIS A 66 4.67 1.19 -7.61
C HIS A 66 4.02 1.09 -6.21
N CYS A 67 3.42 2.19 -5.75
CA CYS A 67 2.71 2.24 -4.47
C CYS A 67 1.26 2.70 -4.67
N ILE A 68 0.28 1.88 -4.30
CA ILE A 68 -1.14 2.19 -4.45
C ILE A 68 -1.82 2.11 -3.08
N ILE A 69 -2.33 3.22 -2.57
CA ILE A 69 -2.99 3.26 -1.26
C ILE A 69 -4.40 3.84 -1.39
N GLY A 70 -5.36 3.10 -0.86
CA GLY A 70 -6.74 3.55 -0.72
C GLY A 70 -6.89 4.49 0.47
N ASN A 71 -7.55 5.63 0.25
CA ASN A 71 -7.93 6.56 1.30
C ASN A 71 -9.22 7.27 0.92
N ALA A 72 -10.28 7.10 1.71
CA ALA A 72 -11.61 7.61 1.38
C ALA A 72 -11.88 9.00 1.95
N GLN A 73 -11.63 9.22 3.24
CA GLN A 73 -12.05 10.45 3.94
C GLN A 73 -11.02 11.57 3.89
N GLN A 74 -9.74 11.25 3.75
CA GLN A 74 -8.68 12.25 3.61
C GLN A 74 -8.69 13.27 4.76
N THR A 75 -8.57 12.78 5.99
CA THR A 75 -8.78 13.57 7.21
C THR A 75 -7.64 14.54 7.59
N SER A 76 -6.51 14.51 6.91
CA SER A 76 -5.41 15.48 7.11
C SER A 76 -5.19 16.34 5.88
N GLY A 77 -4.62 17.54 6.06
CA GLY A 77 -4.49 18.54 4.99
C GLY A 77 -3.63 18.12 3.78
N ASP A 78 -2.76 17.12 3.96
CA ASP A 78 -1.88 16.56 2.93
C ASP A 78 -2.34 15.17 2.43
N SER A 79 -3.54 14.73 2.80
CA SER A 79 -4.06 13.40 2.46
C SER A 79 -4.24 13.15 0.97
N ILE A 80 -4.37 14.20 0.16
CA ILE A 80 -4.40 14.09 -1.32
C ILE A 80 -3.12 13.43 -1.86
N TYR A 81 -2.01 13.55 -1.14
CA TYR A 81 -0.73 12.91 -1.46
C TYR A 81 -0.50 11.62 -0.65
N GLY A 82 -1.55 11.05 -0.08
CA GLY A 82 -1.48 10.02 0.94
C GLY A 82 -0.62 8.82 0.58
N ALA A 83 -0.81 8.23 -0.60
CA ALA A 83 0.03 7.13 -1.07
C ALA A 83 1.51 7.51 -1.17
N ARG A 84 1.79 8.73 -1.67
CA ARG A 84 3.15 9.25 -1.77
C ARG A 84 3.81 9.38 -0.41
N HIS A 85 3.09 9.91 0.58
CA HIS A 85 3.61 10.07 1.94
C HIS A 85 3.85 8.71 2.61
N VAL A 86 2.95 7.74 2.42
CA VAL A 86 3.16 6.36 2.91
C VAL A 86 4.43 5.76 2.30
N ALA A 87 4.59 5.83 0.98
CA ALA A 87 5.75 5.31 0.27
C ALA A 87 7.06 5.91 0.81
N LEU A 88 7.17 7.24 0.84
CA LEU A 88 8.37 7.93 1.31
C LEU A 88 8.69 7.65 2.78
N LYS A 89 7.68 7.71 3.66
CA LYS A 89 7.83 7.39 5.08
C LYS A 89 8.20 5.91 5.32
N ALA A 90 7.80 5.01 4.42
CA ALA A 90 8.16 3.60 4.47
C ALA A 90 9.58 3.32 3.93
N GLY A 91 10.22 4.27 3.29
CA GLY A 91 11.57 4.14 2.74
C GLY A 91 11.61 3.76 1.26
N VAL A 92 10.46 3.73 0.59
CA VAL A 92 10.38 3.50 -0.87
C VAL A 92 11.04 4.68 -1.60
N PRO A 93 11.82 4.44 -2.67
CA PRO A 93 12.54 5.49 -3.38
C PRO A 93 11.65 6.63 -3.88
N MET A 94 12.21 7.82 -3.93
CA MET A 94 11.51 9.01 -4.42
C MET A 94 11.06 8.88 -5.89
N ALA A 95 11.78 8.11 -6.70
CA ALA A 95 11.47 7.87 -8.11
C ALA A 95 10.25 6.95 -8.31
N THR A 96 9.90 6.14 -7.29
CA THR A 96 8.76 5.21 -7.37
C THR A 96 7.45 5.99 -7.44
N PRO A 97 6.61 5.77 -8.45
CA PRO A 97 5.30 6.42 -8.55
C PRO A 97 4.35 5.95 -7.44
N ALA A 98 3.43 6.83 -7.07
CA ALA A 98 2.44 6.52 -6.05
C ALA A 98 1.06 7.03 -6.47
N LEU A 99 0.02 6.21 -6.23
CA LEU A 99 -1.36 6.48 -6.58
C LEU A 99 -2.26 6.36 -5.36
N THR A 100 -2.98 7.43 -5.02
CA THR A 100 -4.06 7.38 -4.04
C THR A 100 -5.38 7.08 -4.76
N VAL A 101 -6.08 6.04 -4.33
CA VAL A 101 -7.37 5.66 -4.90
C VAL A 101 -8.48 5.86 -3.88
N ASN A 102 -9.64 6.28 -4.37
CA ASN A 102 -10.84 6.43 -3.56
C ASN A 102 -12.01 5.67 -4.19
N ARG A 103 -12.47 4.65 -3.52
CA ARG A 103 -13.70 3.91 -3.81
C ARG A 103 -14.50 3.72 -2.51
N LEU A 104 -14.60 4.77 -1.71
CA LEU A 104 -15.21 4.77 -0.38
C LEU A 104 -14.66 3.60 0.48
N CYS A 105 -15.50 2.87 1.19
CA CYS A 105 -15.09 1.75 2.05
C CYS A 105 -14.34 0.63 1.31
N GLY A 106 -14.47 0.55 -0.01
CA GLY A 106 -13.77 -0.42 -0.87
C GLY A 106 -12.37 0.01 -1.32
N SER A 107 -11.86 1.18 -0.90
CA SER A 107 -10.61 1.76 -1.41
C SER A 107 -9.38 0.86 -1.19
N GLY A 108 -9.27 0.24 -0.03
CA GLY A 108 -8.17 -0.68 0.26
C GLY A 108 -8.19 -1.92 -0.65
N MET A 109 -9.35 -2.50 -0.91
CA MET A 109 -9.48 -3.61 -1.86
C MET A 109 -9.20 -3.14 -3.29
N GLN A 110 -9.68 -1.94 -3.66
CA GLN A 110 -9.43 -1.37 -4.97
C GLN A 110 -7.93 -1.15 -5.23
N SER A 111 -7.16 -0.78 -4.22
CA SER A 111 -5.71 -0.64 -4.36
C SER A 111 -5.03 -1.96 -4.74
N VAL A 112 -5.45 -3.07 -4.14
CA VAL A 112 -4.95 -4.41 -4.47
C VAL A 112 -5.32 -4.81 -5.90
N VAL A 113 -6.59 -4.57 -6.31
CA VAL A 113 -7.04 -4.82 -7.67
C VAL A 113 -6.26 -3.99 -8.69
N THR A 114 -6.05 -2.71 -8.40
CA THR A 114 -5.29 -1.80 -9.28
C THR A 114 -3.83 -2.25 -9.40
N ALA A 115 -3.18 -2.61 -8.31
CA ALA A 115 -1.82 -3.15 -8.32
C ALA A 115 -1.73 -4.43 -9.18
N ALA A 116 -2.69 -5.34 -9.02
CA ALA A 116 -2.76 -6.56 -9.82
C ALA A 116 -2.91 -6.25 -11.32
N GLN A 117 -3.78 -5.30 -11.68
CA GLN A 117 -3.96 -4.87 -13.07
C GLN A 117 -2.67 -4.26 -13.65
N MET A 118 -1.96 -3.42 -12.90
CA MET A 118 -0.69 -2.83 -13.34
C MET A 118 0.38 -3.90 -13.57
N ILE A 119 0.45 -4.92 -12.70
CA ILE A 119 1.36 -6.06 -12.87
C ILE A 119 0.98 -6.86 -14.11
N GLN A 120 -0.32 -7.12 -14.35
CA GLN A 120 -0.79 -7.84 -15.55
C GLN A 120 -0.42 -7.11 -16.85
N LEU A 121 -0.56 -5.79 -16.84
CA LEU A 121 -0.21 -4.93 -17.99
C LEU A 121 1.30 -4.75 -18.17
N GLY A 122 2.11 -5.17 -17.21
CA GLY A 122 3.57 -5.01 -17.26
C GLY A 122 4.07 -3.62 -16.86
N GLU A 123 3.21 -2.81 -16.26
CA GLU A 123 3.55 -1.48 -15.75
C GLU A 123 4.23 -1.53 -14.37
N SER A 124 4.10 -2.65 -13.66
CA SER A 124 4.71 -2.92 -12.36
C SER A 124 5.16 -4.38 -12.28
N THR A 125 6.15 -4.64 -11.45
CA THR A 125 6.64 -5.98 -11.12
C THR A 125 6.41 -6.30 -9.65
N ILE A 126 6.68 -5.36 -8.77
CA ILE A 126 6.53 -5.47 -7.31
C ILE A 126 5.80 -4.23 -6.79
N ALA A 127 4.57 -4.41 -6.37
CA ALA A 127 3.73 -3.31 -5.90
C ALA A 127 3.46 -3.38 -4.40
N LEU A 128 3.49 -2.22 -3.75
CA LEU A 128 2.99 -1.99 -2.40
C LEU A 128 1.54 -1.49 -2.50
N ALA A 129 0.58 -2.27 -2.01
CA ALA A 129 -0.83 -1.93 -2.08
C ALA A 129 -1.49 -2.00 -0.70
N GLY A 130 -2.45 -1.14 -0.42
CA GLY A 130 -3.14 -1.16 0.88
C GLY A 130 -4.19 -0.09 1.03
N GLY A 131 -4.67 0.08 2.25
CA GLY A 131 -5.63 1.12 2.61
C GLY A 131 -5.29 1.73 3.96
N MET A 132 -5.64 3.00 4.12
CA MET A 132 -5.47 3.75 5.36
C MET A 132 -6.70 4.64 5.58
N GLU A 133 -7.08 4.77 6.86
CA GLU A 133 -8.21 5.63 7.24
C GLU A 133 -8.07 6.13 8.66
#